data_e890f66e1af5d2a93a9f074a231e77f0
#
_entry.id   e890f66e1af5d2a93a9f074a231e77f0
#
_cell.length_a   1.000
_cell.length_b   1.000
_cell.length_c   1.000
_cell.angle_alpha   90.00
_cell.angle_beta   90.00
_cell.angle_gamma   90.00
#
_symmetry.space_group_name_H-M   'P 1'
#
loop_
_entity.id
_entity.type
_entity.pdbx_description
1 polymer ?
#
loop_
_entity_poly.entity_id
_entity_poly.type
_entity_poly.pdbx_seq_one_letter_code
_entity_poly.pdbx_strand_id
1 'polypeptide(L)'
;MYLPDWIEKYKEPRTEIKWIKNGFYKYEVAYVYSKEKKRTEKKTMRLLGKITESDGFVPSSKDLLRRKSEELPQVDIKTFGLFNLFSDLLKDEIASLRETFGNDQAEQLLSFSMMRWAYQTPIKRATYYHSHDFCSEHWARISMSDKTVSSNLKSFGENREKAVGWMKTLLKDVSEEEQHFVLMDSTHSLSVSENLAINAKGYNPNFDFEKQIRLMYLFSARMKQPVYYRLINGNITDVKSMSLCIKEMNVKDRVVFISDKGFFSAENIAMMEAENLSYIIPLQRNNSLIDYSPLQCGDFKKQIQYFFFQDRIIWYYSYLKEGYQLITFLDEALRVKEEKDYLSRIETHPEKNSKQKFDDKIHTFGTLTMVYKMEKQEDVNKNKPKKQKRNSKQEKEIPFQQIVYQSYKQRNEIEIMFDSYKNYLDADVSYMQNRYVLEGWLFANFIAMIAYYKLYVRLREAELLAKYSPKDIIELSKAICKVKIRGEWHQAEITDKIRKLFAKIGIDYLK
;
A
#
# COMPACT_ATOMS: atom_id res chain seq x y z
N MET A 1 -6.43 59.91 45.70
CA MET A 1 -5.06 60.35 45.39
C MET A 1 -5.17 61.22 44.13
N TYR A 2 -4.84 62.51 44.27
CA TYR A 2 -4.80 63.45 43.16
C TYR A 2 -3.63 63.04 42.25
N LEU A 3 -3.89 62.76 41.02
CA LEU A 3 -2.83 62.49 40.05
C LEU A 3 -2.31 63.82 39.53
N PRO A 4 -1.01 64.07 39.39
CA PRO A 4 -0.46 65.22 38.75
C PRO A 4 -0.97 65.41 37.33
N ASP A 5 -1.17 66.65 36.88
CA ASP A 5 -1.77 67.01 35.60
C ASP A 5 -1.04 66.34 34.39
N TRP A 6 0.30 66.21 34.51
CA TRP A 6 1.08 65.58 33.43
C TRP A 6 0.85 64.08 33.30
N ILE A 7 0.20 63.42 34.29
CA ILE A 7 -0.14 61.99 34.26
C ILE A 7 -1.56 61.76 33.70
N GLU A 8 -2.46 62.71 33.82
CA GLU A 8 -3.86 62.55 33.37
C GLU A 8 -3.98 62.19 31.89
N LYS A 9 -3.07 62.70 31.05
CA LYS A 9 -3.01 62.37 29.61
C LYS A 9 -2.78 60.89 29.27
N TYR A 10 -2.29 60.11 30.25
CA TYR A 10 -2.06 58.66 30.08
C TYR A 10 -3.23 57.80 30.60
N LYS A 11 -4.30 58.42 31.05
CA LYS A 11 -5.49 57.73 31.54
C LYS A 11 -6.32 57.29 30.37
N GLU A 12 -6.54 55.98 30.25
CA GLU A 12 -7.32 55.36 29.15
C GLU A 12 -8.45 54.50 29.74
N PRO A 13 -9.55 54.27 28.96
CA PRO A 13 -10.57 53.32 29.37
C PRO A 13 -9.99 51.95 29.75
N ARG A 14 -10.57 51.35 30.79
CA ARG A 14 -10.10 50.04 31.32
C ARG A 14 -8.64 50.02 31.78
N THR A 15 -8.07 51.15 32.15
CA THR A 15 -6.78 51.24 32.78
C THR A 15 -6.85 51.93 34.14
N GLU A 16 -5.84 51.68 35.00
CA GLU A 16 -5.67 52.30 36.29
C GLU A 16 -4.22 52.67 36.49
N ILE A 17 -3.96 53.89 36.96
CA ILE A 17 -2.63 54.33 37.29
C ILE A 17 -2.48 54.31 38.81
N LYS A 18 -1.44 53.60 39.30
CA LYS A 18 -1.12 53.46 40.70
C LYS A 18 0.26 54.02 40.99
N TRP A 19 0.39 54.77 42.13
CA TRP A 19 1.68 55.18 42.68
C TRP A 19 2.21 54.06 43.57
N ILE A 20 3.35 53.49 43.21
CA ILE A 20 3.96 52.36 43.92
C ILE A 20 5.47 52.60 43.95
N LYS A 21 6.11 52.54 45.17
CA LYS A 21 7.56 52.62 45.33
C LYS A 21 8.22 53.74 44.51
N ASN A 22 7.77 54.98 44.71
CA ASN A 22 8.28 56.20 44.04
C ASN A 22 8.14 56.17 42.49
N GLY A 23 7.07 55.58 41.92
CA GLY A 23 6.78 55.64 40.51
C GLY A 23 5.31 55.44 40.20
N PHE A 24 4.88 55.94 39.00
CA PHE A 24 3.55 55.74 38.51
C PHE A 24 3.55 54.52 37.56
N TYR A 25 2.64 53.62 37.82
CA TYR A 25 2.49 52.38 37.04
C TYR A 25 1.08 52.27 36.49
N LYS A 26 0.98 52.00 35.18
CA LYS A 26 -0.30 51.81 34.47
C LYS A 26 -0.66 50.33 34.44
N TYR A 27 -1.85 49.99 34.91
CA TYR A 27 -2.40 48.63 34.92
C TYR A 27 -3.61 48.54 34.08
N GLU A 28 -3.84 47.38 33.48
CA GLU A 28 -5.11 46.98 32.88
C GLU A 28 -6.10 46.59 33.98
N VAL A 29 -7.38 46.93 33.80
CA VAL A 29 -8.44 46.55 34.73
C VAL A 29 -9.59 45.91 34.02
N ALA A 30 -10.16 44.89 34.65
CA ALA A 30 -11.39 44.25 34.22
C ALA A 30 -12.51 44.49 35.23
N TYR A 31 -13.70 44.61 34.74
CA TYR A 31 -14.92 44.70 35.53
C TYR A 31 -15.61 43.35 35.52
N VAL A 32 -15.59 42.63 36.66
CA VAL A 32 -16.11 41.27 36.79
C VAL A 32 -17.32 41.29 37.72
N TYR A 33 -18.44 40.72 37.31
CA TYR A 33 -19.58 40.59 38.19
C TYR A 33 -19.38 39.53 39.24
N SER A 34 -19.39 39.93 40.52
CA SER A 34 -19.30 39.01 41.67
C SER A 34 -20.72 38.51 42.03
N LYS A 35 -20.95 37.23 41.86
CA LYS A 35 -22.21 36.59 42.24
C LYS A 35 -22.47 36.63 43.74
N GLU A 36 -21.42 36.58 44.56
CA GLU A 36 -21.51 36.64 46.03
C GLU A 36 -21.91 38.03 46.52
N LYS A 37 -21.33 39.09 45.97
CA LYS A 37 -21.59 40.48 46.35
C LYS A 37 -22.67 41.15 45.50
N LYS A 38 -23.23 40.48 44.53
CA LYS A 38 -24.27 40.97 43.59
C LYS A 38 -23.94 42.32 42.97
N ARG A 39 -22.65 42.57 42.70
CA ARG A 39 -22.19 43.83 42.08
C ARG A 39 -20.98 43.60 41.20
N THR A 40 -20.77 44.54 40.27
CA THR A 40 -19.56 44.52 39.42
C THR A 40 -18.38 45.06 40.23
N GLU A 41 -17.29 44.27 40.30
CA GLU A 41 -16.04 44.64 40.97
C GLU A 41 -14.94 44.90 39.95
N LYS A 42 -14.18 45.96 40.20
CA LYS A 42 -13.00 46.29 39.43
C LYS A 42 -11.85 45.40 39.90
N LYS A 43 -11.27 44.60 39.01
CA LYS A 43 -10.07 43.79 39.28
C LYS A 43 -8.89 44.36 38.50
N THR A 44 -7.78 44.65 39.20
CA THR A 44 -6.52 44.95 38.54
C THR A 44 -5.95 43.70 37.95
N MET A 45 -5.66 43.74 36.64
CA MET A 45 -5.18 42.59 35.89
C MET A 45 -3.64 42.59 35.81
N ARG A 46 -3.06 43.26 34.87
CA ARG A 46 -1.63 43.21 34.58
C ARG A 46 -1.01 44.60 34.51
N LEU A 47 0.31 44.64 34.72
CA LEU A 47 1.11 45.83 34.53
C LEU A 47 1.33 46.07 33.02
N LEU A 48 0.90 47.25 32.53
CA LEU A 48 1.14 47.70 31.18
C LEU A 48 2.50 48.37 31.02
N GLY A 49 2.89 49.18 32.03
CA GLY A 49 4.16 49.89 32.00
C GLY A 49 4.31 50.89 33.14
N LYS A 50 5.41 51.62 33.10
CA LYS A 50 5.76 52.71 34.04
C LYS A 50 5.57 54.06 33.34
N ILE A 51 5.16 55.08 34.09
CA ILE A 51 5.05 56.45 33.60
C ILE A 51 6.10 57.28 34.32
N THR A 52 6.98 57.94 33.61
CA THR A 52 7.99 58.85 34.12
C THR A 52 7.80 60.24 33.51
N GLU A 53 8.30 61.28 34.18
CA GLU A 53 8.20 62.65 33.68
C GLU A 53 9.12 62.87 32.47
N SER A 54 10.29 62.17 32.44
CA SER A 54 11.29 62.30 31.39
C SER A 54 10.92 61.52 30.13
N ASP A 55 10.48 60.27 30.28
CA ASP A 55 10.33 59.36 29.14
C ASP A 55 8.86 59.09 28.79
N GLY A 56 7.93 59.67 29.57
CA GLY A 56 6.52 59.40 29.40
C GLY A 56 6.08 57.99 29.79
N PHE A 57 5.22 57.37 28.98
CA PHE A 57 4.81 55.98 29.22
C PHE A 57 5.81 54.99 28.61
N VAL A 58 6.46 54.23 29.47
CA VAL A 58 7.40 53.16 29.11
C VAL A 58 6.71 51.81 29.29
N PRO A 59 6.38 51.06 28.23
CA PRO A 59 5.78 49.76 28.35
C PRO A 59 6.63 48.77 29.13
N SER A 60 6.00 47.84 29.86
CA SER A 60 6.73 46.75 30.52
C SER A 60 7.24 45.74 29.47
N SER A 61 8.40 45.10 29.76
CA SER A 61 8.99 44.09 28.87
C SER A 61 7.98 42.96 28.55
N LYS A 62 7.15 42.58 29.52
CA LYS A 62 6.11 41.57 29.33
C LYS A 62 4.98 42.06 28.42
N ASP A 63 4.59 43.34 28.49
CA ASP A 63 3.58 43.91 27.65
C ASP A 63 4.08 44.12 26.22
N LEU A 64 5.34 44.50 26.04
CA LEU A 64 6.00 44.59 24.74
C LEU A 64 6.10 43.24 24.06
N LEU A 65 6.49 42.17 24.76
CA LEU A 65 6.53 40.82 24.21
C LEU A 65 5.14 40.34 23.79
N ARG A 66 4.12 40.64 24.60
CA ARG A 66 2.74 40.27 24.26
C ARG A 66 2.23 41.02 23.02
N ARG A 67 2.44 42.36 22.97
CA ARG A 67 2.04 43.13 21.75
C ARG A 67 2.72 42.59 20.52
N LYS A 68 4.01 42.26 20.57
CA LYS A 68 4.71 41.60 19.48
C LYS A 68 4.12 40.25 19.12
N SER A 69 3.70 39.44 20.11
CA SER A 69 3.07 38.14 19.84
C SER A 69 1.65 38.26 19.26
N GLU A 70 0.90 39.32 19.61
CA GLU A 70 -0.42 39.63 19.06
C GLU A 70 -0.33 40.22 17.62
N GLU A 71 0.80 40.87 17.28
CA GLU A 71 1.10 41.36 15.92
C GLU A 71 1.60 40.28 14.98
N LEU A 72 2.06 39.10 15.50
CA LEU A 72 2.44 38.00 14.66
C LEU A 72 1.19 37.45 13.96
N PRO A 73 1.23 37.32 12.64
CA PRO A 73 0.12 36.72 11.92
C PRO A 73 -0.08 35.29 12.42
N GLN A 74 -1.32 34.89 12.59
CA GLN A 74 -1.65 33.50 12.88
C GLN A 74 -1.09 32.64 11.74
N VAL A 75 -0.16 31.77 12.07
CA VAL A 75 0.52 30.87 11.13
C VAL A 75 0.04 29.47 11.42
N ASP A 76 -0.48 28.80 10.39
CA ASP A 76 -0.78 27.37 10.41
C ASP A 76 0.12 26.66 9.40
N ILE A 77 0.61 25.46 9.74
CA ILE A 77 1.53 24.70 8.89
C ILE A 77 0.96 23.29 8.73
N LYS A 78 0.84 22.86 7.46
CA LYS A 78 0.37 21.52 7.15
C LYS A 78 1.30 20.83 6.16
N THR A 79 1.47 19.51 6.34
CA THR A 79 2.16 18.65 5.38
C THR A 79 1.36 18.62 4.09
N PHE A 80 1.96 19.07 2.99
CA PHE A 80 1.33 19.10 1.67
C PHE A 80 1.82 18.00 0.75
N GLY A 81 3.11 17.65 0.87
CA GLY A 81 3.76 16.72 -0.06
C GLY A 81 3.15 15.33 -0.05
N LEU A 82 2.70 14.83 1.10
CA LEU A 82 2.02 13.56 1.21
C LEU A 82 0.69 13.55 0.45
N PHE A 83 -0.15 14.55 0.72
CA PHE A 83 -1.44 14.68 0.04
C PHE A 83 -1.29 14.79 -1.48
N ASN A 84 -0.35 15.62 -1.94
CA ASN A 84 -0.09 15.80 -3.35
C ASN A 84 0.41 14.52 -4.03
N LEU A 85 1.37 13.82 -3.41
CA LEU A 85 1.91 12.55 -3.90
C LEU A 85 0.83 11.47 -3.95
N PHE A 86 0.06 11.28 -2.87
CA PHE A 86 -1.00 10.29 -2.80
C PHE A 86 -2.10 10.54 -3.83
N SER A 87 -2.52 11.81 -3.98
CA SER A 87 -3.56 12.20 -4.93
C SER A 87 -3.11 12.02 -6.39
N ASP A 88 -1.84 12.29 -6.69
CA ASP A 88 -1.30 12.10 -8.03
C ASP A 88 -1.16 10.60 -8.36
N LEU A 89 -0.68 9.78 -7.42
CA LEU A 89 -0.57 8.34 -7.61
C LEU A 89 -1.92 7.65 -7.84
N LEU A 90 -2.96 8.11 -7.15
CA LEU A 90 -4.30 7.52 -7.17
C LEU A 90 -5.33 8.34 -7.96
N LYS A 91 -4.92 9.18 -8.89
CA LYS A 91 -5.82 10.08 -9.62
C LYS A 91 -7.03 9.37 -10.22
N ASP A 92 -6.80 8.25 -10.89
CA ASP A 92 -7.86 7.48 -11.56
C ASP A 92 -8.72 6.71 -10.54
N GLU A 93 -8.09 6.15 -9.50
CA GLU A 93 -8.79 5.46 -8.42
C GLU A 93 -9.64 6.41 -7.58
N ILE A 94 -9.19 7.64 -7.33
CA ILE A 94 -9.98 8.68 -6.65
C ILE A 94 -11.27 8.96 -7.44
N ALA A 95 -11.17 9.13 -8.76
CA ALA A 95 -12.33 9.38 -9.62
C ALA A 95 -13.32 8.20 -9.57
N SER A 96 -12.83 6.97 -9.76
CA SER A 96 -13.68 5.78 -9.78
C SER A 96 -14.25 5.42 -8.40
N LEU A 97 -13.55 5.71 -7.31
CA LEU A 97 -14.08 5.55 -5.94
C LEU A 97 -15.21 6.54 -5.67
N ARG A 98 -15.08 7.80 -6.11
CA ARG A 98 -16.15 8.81 -5.99
C ARG A 98 -17.39 8.42 -6.80
N GLU A 99 -17.22 7.88 -7.99
CA GLU A 99 -18.32 7.36 -8.80
C GLU A 99 -19.03 6.18 -8.10
N THR A 100 -18.29 5.27 -7.49
CA THR A 100 -18.83 4.06 -6.85
C THR A 100 -19.51 4.35 -5.50
N PHE A 101 -18.89 5.19 -4.65
CA PHE A 101 -19.30 5.37 -3.25
C PHE A 101 -19.89 6.76 -2.95
N GLY A 102 -19.79 7.72 -3.89
CA GLY A 102 -20.07 9.13 -3.66
C GLY A 102 -18.90 9.86 -2.98
N ASN A 103 -18.89 11.19 -3.10
CA ASN A 103 -17.73 12.01 -2.68
C ASN A 103 -17.39 11.83 -1.20
N ASP A 104 -18.36 11.98 -0.30
CA ASP A 104 -18.09 11.98 1.15
C ASP A 104 -17.54 10.62 1.63
N GLN A 105 -18.12 9.49 1.18
CA GLN A 105 -17.63 8.17 1.57
C GLN A 105 -16.25 7.89 0.95
N ALA A 106 -16.06 8.22 -0.32
CA ALA A 106 -14.77 8.01 -0.99
C ALA A 106 -13.66 8.84 -0.33
N GLU A 107 -13.90 10.12 -0.03
CA GLU A 107 -12.95 11.01 0.61
C GLU A 107 -12.62 10.57 2.04
N GLN A 108 -13.62 10.06 2.78
CA GLN A 108 -13.41 9.47 4.10
C GLN A 108 -12.49 8.23 4.04
N LEU A 109 -12.73 7.34 3.09
CA LEU A 109 -11.91 6.16 2.86
C LEU A 109 -10.50 6.53 2.43
N LEU A 110 -10.35 7.41 1.44
CA LEU A 110 -9.07 7.89 0.92
C LEU A 110 -8.25 8.60 2.00
N SER A 111 -8.89 9.45 2.82
CA SER A 111 -8.21 10.11 3.95
C SER A 111 -7.62 9.08 4.93
N PHE A 112 -8.40 8.06 5.31
CA PHE A 112 -7.89 7.02 6.21
C PHE A 112 -6.84 6.15 5.53
N SER A 113 -7.02 5.80 4.25
CA SER A 113 -6.03 5.05 3.47
C SER A 113 -4.71 5.80 3.36
N MET A 114 -4.73 7.13 3.17
CA MET A 114 -3.55 7.97 3.17
C MET A 114 -2.85 7.98 4.53
N MET A 115 -3.62 8.07 5.63
CA MET A 115 -3.04 7.98 6.98
C MET A 115 -2.39 6.61 7.22
N ARG A 116 -3.01 5.52 6.74
CA ARG A 116 -2.40 4.18 6.78
C ARG A 116 -1.13 4.11 5.95
N TRP A 117 -1.18 4.59 4.72
CA TRP A 117 -0.05 4.62 3.79
C TRP A 117 1.14 5.42 4.33
N ALA A 118 0.90 6.62 4.86
CA ALA A 118 1.98 7.53 5.27
C ALA A 118 2.52 7.27 6.68
N TYR A 119 1.67 6.84 7.61
CA TYR A 119 1.98 6.80 9.04
C TYR A 119 1.71 5.45 9.70
N GLN A 120 1.20 4.46 8.97
CA GLN A 120 0.79 3.14 9.50
C GLN A 120 -0.13 3.26 10.73
N THR A 121 -0.90 4.34 10.77
CA THR A 121 -1.60 4.76 11.98
C THR A 121 -2.77 3.84 12.34
N PRO A 122 -2.96 3.48 13.61
CA PRO A 122 -4.21 2.91 14.09
C PRO A 122 -5.34 3.94 14.08
N ILE A 123 -6.60 3.47 14.08
CA ILE A 123 -7.79 4.32 14.03
C ILE A 123 -7.69 5.48 15.04
N LYS A 124 -7.34 5.19 16.29
CA LYS A 124 -7.25 6.17 17.39
C LYS A 124 -6.30 7.34 17.19
N ARG A 125 -5.39 7.26 16.23
CA ARG A 125 -4.41 8.34 15.94
C ARG A 125 -4.71 9.04 14.60
N ALA A 126 -5.71 8.59 13.85
CA ALA A 126 -6.03 9.12 12.53
C ALA A 126 -6.33 10.62 12.57
N THR A 127 -7.11 11.10 13.57
CA THR A 127 -7.40 12.52 13.78
C THR A 127 -6.15 13.37 13.89
N TYR A 128 -5.16 12.93 14.66
CA TYR A 128 -3.93 13.68 14.89
C TYR A 128 -3.18 13.92 13.56
N TYR A 129 -2.89 12.87 12.82
CA TYR A 129 -2.14 13.01 11.56
C TYR A 129 -2.95 13.76 10.49
N HIS A 130 -4.24 13.47 10.38
CA HIS A 130 -5.12 14.16 9.44
C HIS A 130 -5.18 15.66 9.68
N SER A 131 -5.27 16.12 10.95
CA SER A 131 -5.32 17.55 11.27
C SER A 131 -4.05 18.31 10.91
N HIS A 132 -2.89 17.64 10.83
CA HIS A 132 -1.61 18.22 10.46
C HIS A 132 -1.28 18.05 8.97
N ASP A 133 -2.14 17.38 8.19
CA ASP A 133 -1.98 17.19 6.77
C ASP A 133 -2.93 18.08 5.96
N PHE A 134 -2.50 18.51 4.78
CA PHE A 134 -3.27 19.36 3.89
C PHE A 134 -4.55 18.68 3.37
N CYS A 135 -4.63 17.37 3.46
CA CYS A 135 -5.82 16.57 3.21
C CYS A 135 -7.02 17.12 4.00
N SER A 136 -6.83 17.57 5.25
CA SER A 136 -7.89 18.14 6.09
C SER A 136 -8.42 19.50 5.58
N GLU A 137 -7.66 20.23 4.79
CA GLU A 137 -8.10 21.47 4.14
C GLU A 137 -8.78 21.17 2.81
N HIS A 138 -8.23 20.23 2.04
CA HIS A 138 -8.77 19.87 0.73
C HIS A 138 -10.10 19.13 0.82
N TRP A 139 -10.21 18.19 1.76
CA TRP A 139 -11.45 17.45 2.08
C TRP A 139 -12.01 17.91 3.43
N ALA A 140 -12.31 19.21 3.52
CA ALA A 140 -12.65 19.88 4.78
C ALA A 140 -13.91 19.34 5.51
N ARG A 141 -14.76 18.57 4.83
CA ARG A 141 -15.96 17.96 5.42
C ARG A 141 -15.70 16.65 6.15
N ILE A 142 -14.50 16.09 6.00
CA ILE A 142 -14.14 14.76 6.50
C ILE A 142 -13.72 14.82 7.96
N SER A 143 -14.25 13.91 8.77
CA SER A 143 -13.88 13.74 10.17
C SER A 143 -13.10 12.43 10.37
N MET A 144 -11.93 12.52 10.97
CA MET A 144 -11.09 11.37 11.33
C MET A 144 -11.21 10.98 12.81
N SER A 145 -12.35 11.31 13.49
CA SER A 145 -12.58 10.81 14.84
C SER A 145 -12.70 9.29 14.85
N ASP A 146 -12.27 8.64 15.95
CA ASP A 146 -12.30 7.18 16.11
C ASP A 146 -13.68 6.59 15.80
N LYS A 147 -14.74 7.26 16.29
CA LYS A 147 -16.12 6.85 16.06
C LYS A 147 -16.50 6.95 14.59
N THR A 148 -16.15 8.06 13.93
CA THR A 148 -16.47 8.29 12.51
C THR A 148 -15.72 7.29 11.64
N VAL A 149 -14.41 7.13 11.83
CA VAL A 149 -13.60 6.17 11.08
C VAL A 149 -14.14 4.76 11.25
N SER A 150 -14.39 4.32 12.49
CA SER A 150 -14.93 2.97 12.76
C SER A 150 -16.29 2.74 12.11
N SER A 151 -17.18 3.75 12.15
CA SER A 151 -18.51 3.69 11.52
C SER A 151 -18.41 3.59 9.99
N ASN A 152 -17.53 4.37 9.38
CA ASN A 152 -17.31 4.33 7.93
C ASN A 152 -16.69 3.00 7.49
N LEU A 153 -15.66 2.52 8.19
CA LEU A 153 -15.07 1.21 7.90
C LEU A 153 -16.10 0.09 8.01
N LYS A 154 -16.99 0.16 9.03
CA LYS A 154 -18.09 -0.77 9.15
C LYS A 154 -19.03 -0.72 7.95
N SER A 155 -19.42 0.47 7.50
CA SER A 155 -20.26 0.65 6.32
C SER A 155 -19.64 0.07 5.06
N PHE A 156 -18.33 0.24 4.84
CA PHE A 156 -17.62 -0.39 3.69
C PHE A 156 -17.64 -1.92 3.79
N GLY A 157 -17.44 -2.47 4.98
CA GLY A 157 -17.49 -3.91 5.18
C GLY A 157 -18.90 -4.52 5.00
N GLU A 158 -19.94 -3.81 5.43
CA GLU A 158 -21.34 -4.18 5.21
C GLU A 158 -21.74 -4.13 3.73
N ASN A 159 -21.13 -3.22 2.96
CA ASN A 159 -21.32 -3.05 1.53
C ASN A 159 -20.20 -3.66 0.68
N ARG A 160 -19.67 -4.83 1.09
CA ARG A 160 -18.56 -5.49 0.39
C ARG A 160 -18.81 -5.66 -1.12
N GLU A 161 -20.04 -5.90 -1.54
CA GLU A 161 -20.38 -6.06 -2.96
C GLU A 161 -20.01 -4.83 -3.80
N LYS A 162 -20.17 -3.60 -3.25
CA LYS A 162 -19.72 -2.37 -3.90
C LYS A 162 -18.20 -2.30 -4.01
N ALA A 163 -17.48 -2.69 -2.94
CA ALA A 163 -16.04 -2.75 -2.95
C ALA A 163 -15.51 -3.77 -3.97
N VAL A 164 -16.13 -4.95 -4.07
CA VAL A 164 -15.82 -5.96 -5.09
C VAL A 164 -16.15 -5.43 -6.49
N GLY A 165 -17.29 -4.76 -6.66
CA GLY A 165 -17.66 -4.10 -7.92
C GLY A 165 -16.59 -3.11 -8.38
N TRP A 166 -16.09 -2.28 -7.47
CA TRP A 166 -15.02 -1.35 -7.76
C TRP A 166 -13.70 -2.08 -8.09
N MET A 167 -13.30 -3.09 -7.32
CA MET A 167 -12.10 -3.89 -7.60
C MET A 167 -12.15 -4.55 -8.99
N LYS A 168 -13.34 -4.97 -9.45
CA LYS A 168 -13.52 -5.51 -10.81
C LYS A 168 -13.22 -4.46 -11.89
N THR A 169 -13.47 -3.17 -11.62
CA THR A 169 -13.16 -2.12 -12.60
C THR A 169 -11.66 -1.98 -12.85
N LEU A 170 -10.82 -2.28 -11.83
CA LEU A 170 -9.36 -2.26 -11.98
C LEU A 170 -8.84 -3.26 -13.04
N LEU A 171 -9.63 -4.29 -13.39
CA LEU A 171 -9.28 -5.27 -14.42
C LEU A 171 -9.88 -4.97 -15.80
N LYS A 172 -10.83 -4.01 -15.91
CA LYS A 172 -11.52 -3.72 -17.16
C LYS A 172 -10.69 -2.94 -18.18
N ASP A 173 -9.71 -2.15 -17.71
CA ASP A 173 -8.87 -1.31 -18.58
C ASP A 173 -7.78 -2.09 -19.35
N VAL A 174 -7.84 -3.42 -19.30
CA VAL A 174 -6.95 -4.26 -20.09
C VAL A 174 -7.48 -4.33 -21.51
N SER A 175 -6.64 -3.93 -22.48
CA SER A 175 -6.99 -3.95 -23.90
C SER A 175 -7.52 -5.33 -24.31
N GLU A 176 -8.58 -5.34 -25.10
CA GLU A 176 -9.26 -6.56 -25.55
C GLU A 176 -8.37 -7.53 -26.35
N GLU A 177 -7.17 -7.13 -26.72
CA GLU A 177 -6.28 -7.89 -27.59
C GLU A 177 -5.20 -8.72 -26.88
N GLU A 178 -4.98 -8.56 -25.56
CA GLU A 178 -3.88 -9.21 -24.84
C GLU A 178 -4.36 -10.05 -23.65
N GLN A 179 -3.68 -11.16 -23.39
CA GLN A 179 -3.90 -11.98 -22.20
C GLN A 179 -3.41 -11.23 -20.95
N HIS A 180 -4.22 -11.23 -19.91
CA HIS A 180 -3.92 -10.58 -18.63
C HIS A 180 -3.50 -11.61 -17.59
N PHE A 181 -2.22 -11.58 -17.21
CA PHE A 181 -1.69 -12.44 -16.17
C PHE A 181 -2.01 -11.88 -14.78
N VAL A 182 -2.69 -12.67 -13.98
CA VAL A 182 -3.07 -12.33 -12.60
C VAL A 182 -2.43 -13.35 -11.66
N LEU A 183 -1.54 -12.85 -10.80
CA LEU A 183 -0.90 -13.65 -9.77
C LEU A 183 -1.88 -13.83 -8.62
N MET A 184 -2.05 -15.06 -8.15
CA MET A 184 -2.91 -15.40 -7.02
C MET A 184 -2.08 -16.05 -5.93
N ASP A 185 -2.15 -15.50 -4.73
CA ASP A 185 -1.49 -16.08 -3.56
C ASP A 185 -2.21 -15.65 -2.26
N SER A 186 -1.94 -16.36 -1.18
CA SER A 186 -2.54 -16.09 0.13
C SER A 186 -1.49 -15.71 1.16
N THR A 187 -1.89 -14.85 2.09
CA THR A 187 -1.10 -14.55 3.26
C THR A 187 -1.96 -14.70 4.52
N HIS A 188 -1.36 -14.91 5.66
CA HIS A 188 -2.03 -14.87 6.96
C HIS A 188 -1.72 -13.55 7.67
N SER A 189 -2.65 -13.12 8.51
CA SER A 189 -2.46 -12.02 9.45
C SER A 189 -2.94 -12.50 10.81
N LEU A 190 -2.15 -12.25 11.85
CA LEU A 190 -2.56 -12.60 13.23
C LEU A 190 -3.76 -11.76 13.64
N SER A 191 -4.62 -12.31 14.46
CA SER A 191 -5.80 -11.59 14.92
C SER A 191 -5.97 -11.76 16.44
N VAL A 192 -5.83 -10.64 17.13
CA VAL A 192 -5.94 -10.56 18.60
C VAL A 192 -7.42 -10.52 19.06
N SER A 193 -8.37 -10.54 18.12
CA SER A 193 -9.78 -10.46 18.44
C SER A 193 -10.31 -11.78 19.01
N GLU A 194 -11.10 -11.68 20.07
CA GLU A 194 -11.85 -12.79 20.63
C GLU A 194 -13.26 -12.92 20.02
N ASN A 195 -13.75 -11.85 19.39
CA ASN A 195 -15.14 -11.74 18.92
C ASN A 195 -15.34 -12.06 17.43
N LEU A 196 -14.27 -12.41 16.71
CA LEU A 196 -14.36 -12.71 15.28
C LEU A 196 -14.49 -14.22 15.06
N ALA A 197 -15.65 -14.66 14.58
CA ALA A 197 -15.90 -16.06 14.23
C ALA A 197 -15.01 -16.60 13.10
N ILE A 198 -14.40 -15.71 12.31
CA ILE A 198 -13.47 -16.08 11.25
C ILE A 198 -12.04 -16.34 11.74
N ASN A 199 -11.74 -15.98 13.00
CA ASN A 199 -10.45 -16.27 13.60
C ASN A 199 -10.35 -17.76 13.91
N ALA A 200 -9.38 -18.41 13.33
CA ALA A 200 -9.13 -19.81 13.57
C ALA A 200 -7.63 -20.08 13.68
N LYS A 201 -7.28 -21.06 14.49
CA LYS A 201 -5.93 -21.60 14.50
C LYS A 201 -5.68 -22.31 13.18
N GLY A 202 -4.55 -22.04 12.55
CA GLY A 202 -4.19 -22.61 11.27
C GLY A 202 -2.68 -22.71 11.12
N TYR A 203 -2.26 -23.41 10.08
CA TYR A 203 -0.85 -23.47 9.73
C TYR A 203 -0.36 -22.08 9.29
N ASN A 204 0.75 -21.64 9.85
CA ASN A 204 1.51 -20.49 9.39
C ASN A 204 3.02 -20.82 9.38
N PRO A 205 3.85 -20.04 8.66
CA PRO A 205 5.29 -20.28 8.57
C PRO A 205 6.03 -20.21 9.91
N ASN A 206 5.47 -19.51 10.91
CA ASN A 206 6.09 -19.35 12.23
C ASN A 206 5.79 -20.51 13.17
N PHE A 207 4.84 -21.40 12.81
CA PHE A 207 4.38 -22.54 13.62
C PHE A 207 3.88 -22.18 15.04
N ASP A 208 3.41 -20.94 15.23
CA ASP A 208 2.98 -20.45 16.55
C ASP A 208 1.56 -20.85 16.93
N PHE A 209 0.76 -21.40 16.02
CA PHE A 209 -0.62 -21.87 16.23
C PHE A 209 -1.58 -20.83 16.82
N GLU A 210 -1.27 -19.55 16.68
CA GLU A 210 -2.10 -18.45 17.11
C GLU A 210 -3.35 -18.30 16.22
N LYS A 211 -4.36 -17.58 16.75
CA LYS A 211 -5.55 -17.23 15.96
C LYS A 211 -5.17 -16.30 14.83
N GLN A 212 -5.58 -16.63 13.63
CA GLN A 212 -5.26 -15.89 12.41
C GLN A 212 -6.48 -15.76 11.52
N ILE A 213 -6.40 -14.79 10.62
CA ILE A 213 -7.22 -14.65 9.43
C ILE A 213 -6.35 -14.93 8.21
N ARG A 214 -6.94 -15.35 7.11
CA ARG A 214 -6.26 -15.52 5.84
C ARG A 214 -6.75 -14.51 4.83
N LEU A 215 -5.84 -13.96 4.07
CA LEU A 215 -6.11 -13.01 3.00
C LEU A 215 -5.64 -13.60 1.68
N MET A 216 -6.55 -13.74 0.74
CA MET A 216 -6.23 -14.05 -0.65
C MET A 216 -6.11 -12.75 -1.43
N TYR A 217 -5.03 -12.60 -2.18
CA TYR A 217 -4.82 -11.46 -3.07
C TYR A 217 -4.72 -11.89 -4.53
N LEU A 218 -5.21 -11.02 -5.38
CA LEU A 218 -4.93 -11.06 -6.83
C LEU A 218 -4.09 -9.83 -7.19
N PHE A 219 -3.01 -10.07 -7.89
CA PHE A 219 -2.06 -9.05 -8.31
C PHE A 219 -1.93 -9.05 -9.84
N SER A 220 -2.15 -7.92 -10.48
CA SER A 220 -1.97 -7.77 -11.91
C SER A 220 -0.49 -7.70 -12.26
N ALA A 221 0.01 -8.68 -13.01
CA ALA A 221 1.38 -8.69 -13.47
C ALA A 221 1.69 -7.55 -14.45
N ARG A 222 0.70 -7.08 -15.22
CA ARG A 222 0.81 -5.96 -16.16
C ARG A 222 0.80 -4.60 -15.45
N MET A 223 -0.22 -4.36 -14.62
CA MET A 223 -0.39 -3.08 -13.90
C MET A 223 0.58 -2.93 -12.73
N LYS A 224 1.22 -4.03 -12.31
CA LYS A 224 2.15 -4.07 -11.18
C LYS A 224 1.52 -3.56 -9.88
N GLN A 225 0.28 -3.97 -9.62
CA GLN A 225 -0.45 -3.57 -8.41
C GLN A 225 -1.47 -4.63 -8.00
N PRO A 226 -1.89 -4.68 -6.72
CA PRO A 226 -3.01 -5.52 -6.30
C PRO A 226 -4.31 -5.04 -6.96
N VAL A 227 -5.14 -5.99 -7.38
CA VAL A 227 -6.42 -5.73 -8.07
C VAL A 227 -7.63 -6.29 -7.34
N TYR A 228 -7.40 -7.18 -6.38
CA TYR A 228 -8.46 -7.77 -5.58
C TYR A 228 -7.91 -8.40 -4.31
N TYR A 229 -8.72 -8.43 -3.25
CA TYR A 229 -8.46 -9.21 -2.06
C TYR A 229 -9.75 -9.86 -1.52
N ARG A 230 -9.58 -10.95 -0.78
CA ARG A 230 -10.66 -11.60 -0.04
C ARG A 230 -10.20 -12.02 1.36
N LEU A 231 -11.04 -11.71 2.35
CA LEU A 231 -10.88 -12.20 3.71
C LEU A 231 -11.47 -13.60 3.82
N ILE A 232 -10.70 -14.52 4.37
CA ILE A 232 -11.02 -15.94 4.48
C ILE A 232 -10.76 -16.40 5.91
N ASN A 233 -11.50 -17.42 6.38
CA ASN A 233 -11.27 -17.99 7.69
C ASN A 233 -9.85 -18.55 7.81
N GLY A 234 -9.23 -18.36 8.96
CA GLY A 234 -7.83 -18.72 9.18
C GLY A 234 -7.48 -20.21 9.00
N ASN A 235 -8.45 -21.11 9.05
CA ASN A 235 -8.26 -22.56 8.88
C ASN A 235 -8.61 -23.08 7.46
N ILE A 236 -9.06 -22.22 6.54
CA ILE A 236 -9.39 -22.65 5.17
C ILE A 236 -8.09 -22.81 4.39
N THR A 237 -7.97 -23.91 3.64
CA THR A 237 -6.83 -24.21 2.78
C THR A 237 -6.83 -23.33 1.51
N ASP A 238 -5.67 -23.18 0.89
CA ASP A 238 -5.50 -22.41 -0.34
C ASP A 238 -6.37 -22.92 -1.48
N VAL A 239 -6.57 -24.23 -1.56
CA VAL A 239 -7.43 -24.88 -2.55
C VAL A 239 -8.87 -24.35 -2.51
N LYS A 240 -9.50 -24.35 -1.33
CA LYS A 240 -10.88 -23.83 -1.15
C LYS A 240 -10.96 -22.31 -1.32
N SER A 241 -9.91 -21.59 -0.91
CA SER A 241 -9.82 -20.15 -1.02
C SER A 241 -9.86 -19.66 -2.46
N MET A 242 -9.16 -20.36 -3.35
CA MET A 242 -9.10 -20.07 -4.78
C MET A 242 -10.50 -20.07 -5.42
N SER A 243 -11.26 -21.14 -5.21
CA SER A 243 -12.63 -21.26 -5.75
C SER A 243 -13.55 -20.11 -5.31
N LEU A 244 -13.46 -19.70 -4.03
CA LEU A 244 -14.24 -18.59 -3.49
C LEU A 244 -13.89 -17.26 -4.16
N CYS A 245 -12.60 -17.00 -4.41
CA CYS A 245 -12.14 -15.76 -5.05
C CYS A 245 -12.57 -15.67 -6.51
N ILE A 246 -12.39 -16.76 -7.27
CA ILE A 246 -12.76 -16.81 -8.68
C ILE A 246 -14.26 -16.59 -8.85
N LYS A 247 -15.09 -17.27 -8.05
CA LYS A 247 -16.56 -17.10 -8.10
C LYS A 247 -16.99 -15.67 -7.75
N GLU A 248 -16.38 -15.04 -6.75
CA GLU A 248 -16.74 -13.66 -6.38
C GLU A 248 -16.29 -12.66 -7.45
N MET A 249 -15.07 -12.82 -8.00
CA MET A 249 -14.58 -11.96 -9.07
C MET A 249 -15.38 -12.11 -10.37
N ASN A 250 -15.85 -13.31 -10.68
CA ASN A 250 -16.60 -13.63 -11.90
C ASN A 250 -15.93 -13.05 -13.17
N VAL A 251 -14.60 -13.12 -13.22
CA VAL A 251 -13.82 -12.70 -14.40
C VAL A 251 -13.62 -13.93 -15.27
N LYS A 252 -14.22 -13.96 -16.45
CA LYS A 252 -14.26 -15.16 -17.30
C LYS A 252 -13.33 -15.08 -18.51
N ASP A 253 -13.06 -13.87 -19.03
CA ASP A 253 -12.38 -13.76 -20.31
C ASP A 253 -10.96 -13.20 -20.17
N ARG A 254 -10.00 -13.85 -20.85
CA ARG A 254 -8.61 -13.37 -21.07
C ARG A 254 -7.70 -13.22 -19.84
N VAL A 255 -8.18 -13.64 -18.66
CA VAL A 255 -7.33 -13.68 -17.46
C VAL A 255 -6.66 -15.04 -17.35
N VAL A 256 -5.33 -15.05 -17.23
CA VAL A 256 -4.54 -16.23 -16.92
C VAL A 256 -4.16 -16.19 -15.46
N PHE A 257 -4.71 -17.09 -14.65
CA PHE A 257 -4.38 -17.18 -13.23
C PHE A 257 -3.06 -17.92 -13.03
N ILE A 258 -2.14 -17.29 -12.30
CA ILE A 258 -0.87 -17.87 -11.90
C ILE A 258 -0.89 -18.03 -10.38
N SER A 259 -0.70 -19.25 -9.90
CA SER A 259 -0.69 -19.53 -8.46
C SER A 259 0.54 -20.33 -8.04
N ASP A 260 0.72 -20.53 -6.73
CA ASP A 260 1.78 -21.40 -6.20
C ASP A 260 1.41 -22.89 -6.31
N LYS A 261 2.43 -23.75 -6.17
CA LYS A 261 2.31 -25.22 -6.14
C LYS A 261 1.31 -25.74 -5.09
N GLY A 262 1.07 -24.99 -4.02
CA GLY A 262 0.08 -25.31 -2.98
C GLY A 262 -1.37 -25.25 -3.46
N PHE A 263 -1.63 -24.60 -4.59
CA PHE A 263 -2.98 -24.50 -5.19
C PHE A 263 -3.31 -25.64 -6.17
N PHE A 264 -2.36 -26.47 -6.52
CA PHE A 264 -2.61 -27.61 -7.38
C PHE A 264 -3.40 -28.69 -6.64
N SER A 265 -4.61 -28.96 -7.13
CA SER A 265 -5.43 -30.11 -6.77
C SER A 265 -6.35 -30.46 -7.94
N ALA A 266 -6.77 -31.71 -8.03
CA ALA A 266 -7.72 -32.15 -9.06
C ALA A 266 -9.04 -31.33 -8.98
N GLU A 267 -9.49 -31.00 -7.76
CA GLU A 267 -10.70 -30.20 -7.55
C GLU A 267 -10.56 -28.77 -8.09
N ASN A 268 -9.41 -28.10 -7.87
CA ASN A 268 -9.17 -26.75 -8.37
C ASN A 268 -9.07 -26.74 -9.89
N ILE A 269 -8.38 -27.71 -10.48
CA ILE A 269 -8.30 -27.84 -11.94
C ILE A 269 -9.67 -28.09 -12.53
N ALA A 270 -10.44 -29.04 -12.00
CA ALA A 270 -11.80 -29.32 -12.47
C ALA A 270 -12.72 -28.09 -12.39
N MET A 271 -12.60 -27.29 -11.33
CA MET A 271 -13.35 -26.05 -11.16
C MET A 271 -12.95 -25.01 -12.22
N MET A 272 -11.65 -24.81 -12.44
CA MET A 272 -11.16 -23.87 -13.46
C MET A 272 -11.53 -24.31 -14.88
N GLU A 273 -11.50 -25.63 -15.16
CA GLU A 273 -11.96 -26.21 -16.43
C GLU A 273 -13.46 -25.98 -16.66
N ALA A 274 -14.29 -26.22 -15.62
CA ALA A 274 -15.73 -26.00 -15.67
C ALA A 274 -16.11 -24.53 -15.93
N GLU A 275 -15.34 -23.59 -15.37
CA GLU A 275 -15.52 -22.15 -15.58
C GLU A 275 -14.79 -21.62 -16.83
N ASN A 276 -14.16 -22.50 -17.62
CA ASN A 276 -13.35 -22.18 -18.81
C ASN A 276 -12.25 -21.13 -18.57
N LEU A 277 -11.54 -21.23 -17.45
CA LEU A 277 -10.47 -20.30 -17.07
C LEU A 277 -9.12 -20.76 -17.61
N SER A 278 -8.28 -19.80 -17.97
CA SER A 278 -6.87 -20.03 -18.28
C SER A 278 -6.04 -20.00 -16.99
N TYR A 279 -5.05 -20.91 -16.90
CA TYR A 279 -4.22 -21.01 -15.68
C TYR A 279 -2.81 -21.52 -15.97
N ILE A 280 -1.88 -21.20 -15.05
CA ILE A 280 -0.52 -21.74 -14.95
C ILE A 280 -0.27 -22.07 -13.47
N ILE A 281 -0.10 -23.34 -13.15
CA ILE A 281 0.12 -23.82 -11.79
C ILE A 281 1.33 -24.76 -11.75
N PRO A 282 2.35 -24.48 -10.94
CA PRO A 282 3.49 -25.37 -10.80
C PRO A 282 3.12 -26.61 -9.98
N LEU A 283 3.79 -27.71 -10.29
CA LEU A 283 3.68 -28.97 -9.57
C LEU A 283 4.79 -29.13 -8.53
N GLN A 284 4.51 -29.87 -7.47
CA GLN A 284 5.55 -30.37 -6.58
C GLN A 284 6.41 -31.38 -7.33
N ARG A 285 7.72 -31.37 -7.13
CA ARG A 285 8.68 -32.22 -7.87
C ARG A 285 8.46 -33.74 -7.73
N ASN A 286 7.72 -34.16 -6.71
CA ASN A 286 7.33 -35.57 -6.48
C ASN A 286 5.94 -35.91 -7.05
N ASN A 287 5.32 -35.03 -7.82
CA ASN A 287 4.02 -35.26 -8.40
C ASN A 287 4.10 -36.31 -9.51
N SER A 288 3.19 -37.28 -9.53
CA SER A 288 3.13 -38.39 -10.49
C SER A 288 2.90 -37.97 -11.96
N LEU A 289 2.35 -36.77 -12.17
CA LEU A 289 2.17 -36.20 -13.50
C LEU A 289 3.47 -35.81 -14.18
N ILE A 290 4.59 -35.67 -13.42
CA ILE A 290 5.85 -35.24 -13.98
C ILE A 290 6.55 -36.42 -14.65
N ASP A 291 6.94 -36.24 -15.91
CA ASP A 291 7.76 -37.17 -16.65
C ASP A 291 9.21 -36.63 -16.72
N TYR A 292 10.12 -37.24 -16.00
CA TYR A 292 11.55 -36.87 -15.97
C TYR A 292 12.39 -37.67 -16.98
N SER A 293 11.82 -38.62 -17.70
CA SER A 293 12.55 -39.50 -18.63
C SER A 293 13.37 -38.74 -19.69
N PRO A 294 12.90 -37.57 -20.24
CA PRO A 294 13.73 -36.81 -21.17
C PRO A 294 15.01 -36.26 -20.55
N LEU A 295 15.04 -35.98 -19.24
CA LEU A 295 16.21 -35.42 -18.53
C LEU A 295 17.18 -36.52 -18.05
N GLN A 296 16.79 -37.79 -18.08
CA GLN A 296 17.61 -38.94 -17.67
C GLN A 296 18.47 -39.48 -18.82
N CYS A 297 18.18 -39.07 -20.07
CA CYS A 297 18.98 -39.42 -21.20
C CYS A 297 20.32 -38.68 -21.21
N GLY A 298 21.43 -39.36 -21.52
CA GLY A 298 22.76 -38.75 -21.54
C GLY A 298 22.91 -37.53 -22.46
N ASP A 299 22.17 -37.54 -23.57
CA ASP A 299 22.17 -36.49 -24.60
C ASP A 299 20.92 -35.64 -24.60
N PHE A 300 20.28 -35.40 -23.44
CA PHE A 300 19.00 -34.70 -23.32
C PHE A 300 18.97 -33.35 -24.07
N LYS A 301 20.08 -32.62 -24.09
CA LYS A 301 20.22 -31.32 -24.78
C LYS A 301 19.98 -31.38 -26.28
N LYS A 302 20.11 -32.55 -26.91
CA LYS A 302 19.81 -32.75 -28.32
C LYS A 302 18.33 -32.99 -28.57
N GLN A 303 17.57 -33.37 -27.55
CA GLN A 303 16.16 -33.81 -27.66
C GLN A 303 15.18 -32.75 -27.20
N ILE A 304 15.61 -31.77 -26.36
CA ILE A 304 14.76 -30.74 -25.80
C ILE A 304 15.14 -29.35 -26.32
N GLN A 305 14.23 -28.38 -26.16
CA GLN A 305 14.41 -27.01 -26.62
C GLN A 305 14.95 -26.12 -25.51
N TYR A 306 15.38 -24.88 -25.87
CA TYR A 306 15.88 -23.93 -24.89
C TYR A 306 15.51 -22.50 -25.27
N PHE A 307 15.57 -21.58 -24.25
CA PHE A 307 15.59 -20.13 -24.40
C PHE A 307 16.51 -19.48 -23.37
N PHE A 308 16.83 -18.21 -23.60
CA PHE A 308 17.58 -17.41 -22.64
C PHE A 308 16.65 -16.61 -21.74
N PHE A 309 16.93 -16.63 -20.43
CA PHE A 309 16.24 -15.82 -19.43
C PHE A 309 17.24 -15.26 -18.43
N GLN A 310 17.42 -13.91 -18.40
CA GLN A 310 18.38 -13.24 -17.50
C GLN A 310 19.75 -13.91 -17.48
N ASP A 311 20.40 -14.02 -18.63
CA ASP A 311 21.74 -14.63 -18.85
C ASP A 311 21.84 -16.12 -18.46
N ARG A 312 20.72 -16.79 -18.23
CA ARG A 312 20.63 -18.22 -17.95
C ARG A 312 20.00 -18.97 -19.11
N ILE A 313 20.45 -20.18 -19.34
CA ILE A 313 19.84 -21.10 -20.31
C ILE A 313 18.77 -21.91 -19.59
N ILE A 314 17.56 -21.82 -20.08
CA ILE A 314 16.43 -22.61 -19.61
C ILE A 314 16.07 -23.62 -20.68
N TRP A 315 16.27 -24.89 -20.37
CA TRP A 315 15.86 -26.01 -21.22
C TRP A 315 14.41 -26.36 -20.94
N TYR A 316 13.66 -26.85 -21.93
CA TYR A 316 12.27 -27.22 -21.72
C TYR A 316 11.77 -28.28 -22.70
N TYR A 317 10.73 -29.00 -22.27
CA TYR A 317 9.93 -29.87 -23.11
C TYR A 317 8.48 -29.84 -22.65
N SER A 318 7.56 -30.06 -23.61
CA SER A 318 6.11 -30.07 -23.39
C SER A 318 5.53 -31.43 -23.68
N TYR A 319 4.58 -31.86 -22.91
CA TYR A 319 3.92 -33.16 -23.06
C TYR A 319 2.50 -33.14 -22.54
N LEU A 320 1.71 -34.15 -22.90
CA LEU A 320 0.35 -34.39 -22.41
C LEU A 320 0.40 -35.64 -21.54
N LYS A 321 -0.16 -35.57 -20.32
CA LYS A 321 -0.31 -36.70 -19.42
C LYS A 321 -1.60 -36.61 -18.65
N GLU A 322 -2.38 -37.68 -18.63
CA GLU A 322 -3.68 -37.77 -17.96
C GLU A 322 -4.65 -36.62 -18.33
N GLY A 323 -4.59 -36.15 -19.59
CA GLY A 323 -5.39 -35.03 -20.06
C GLY A 323 -4.84 -33.63 -19.77
N TYR A 324 -3.78 -33.52 -18.96
CA TYR A 324 -3.17 -32.23 -18.63
C TYR A 324 -2.07 -31.85 -19.61
N GLN A 325 -2.04 -30.57 -20.00
CA GLN A 325 -0.91 -30.00 -20.74
C GLN A 325 0.19 -29.58 -19.73
N LEU A 326 1.41 -30.10 -19.94
CA LEU A 326 2.53 -29.89 -19.01
C LEU A 326 3.75 -29.36 -19.77
N ILE A 327 4.49 -28.51 -19.08
CA ILE A 327 5.82 -28.06 -19.51
C ILE A 327 6.77 -28.26 -18.34
N THR A 328 7.87 -28.97 -18.57
CA THR A 328 8.97 -29.08 -17.63
C THR A 328 10.14 -28.21 -18.11
N PHE A 329 10.62 -27.35 -17.22
CA PHE A 329 11.76 -26.48 -17.41
C PHE A 329 12.92 -26.99 -16.58
N LEU A 330 14.16 -26.84 -17.11
CA LEU A 330 15.41 -27.09 -16.39
C LEU A 330 16.29 -25.85 -16.46
N ASP A 331 16.59 -25.27 -15.31
CA ASP A 331 17.58 -24.22 -15.13
C ASP A 331 18.90 -24.87 -14.66
N GLU A 332 19.90 -24.96 -15.55
CA GLU A 332 21.18 -25.61 -15.22
C GLU A 332 21.95 -24.87 -14.12
N ALA A 333 21.87 -23.54 -14.07
CA ALA A 333 22.53 -22.76 -13.02
C ALA A 333 21.91 -23.04 -11.64
N LEU A 334 20.58 -23.17 -11.59
CA LEU A 334 19.86 -23.56 -10.38
C LEU A 334 20.16 -25.02 -10.00
N ARG A 335 20.23 -25.92 -11.00
CA ARG A 335 20.58 -27.33 -10.76
C ARG A 335 21.92 -27.48 -10.06
N VAL A 336 22.97 -26.87 -10.57
CA VAL A 336 24.31 -26.91 -9.96
C VAL A 336 24.28 -26.37 -8.52
N LYS A 337 23.55 -25.31 -8.27
CA LYS A 337 23.40 -24.72 -6.93
C LYS A 337 22.67 -25.67 -5.97
N GLU A 338 21.58 -26.29 -6.40
CA GLU A 338 20.81 -27.23 -5.57
C GLU A 338 21.58 -28.53 -5.32
N GLU A 339 22.33 -29.04 -6.30
CA GLU A 339 23.23 -30.20 -6.13
C GLU A 339 24.32 -29.91 -5.08
N LYS A 340 24.98 -28.75 -5.18
CA LYS A 340 25.98 -28.31 -4.20
C LYS A 340 25.38 -28.18 -2.79
N ASP A 341 24.22 -27.56 -2.67
CA ASP A 341 23.54 -27.41 -1.38
C ASP A 341 23.17 -28.76 -0.77
N TYR A 342 22.66 -29.70 -1.58
CA TYR A 342 22.30 -31.02 -1.10
C TYR A 342 23.51 -31.82 -0.65
N LEU A 343 24.64 -31.79 -1.41
CA LEU A 343 25.89 -32.46 -1.04
C LEU A 343 26.45 -31.87 0.27
N SER A 344 26.40 -30.55 0.46
CA SER A 344 26.77 -29.92 1.73
C SER A 344 25.88 -30.37 2.91
N ARG A 345 24.60 -30.64 2.66
CA ARG A 345 23.69 -31.18 3.69
C ARG A 345 24.01 -32.64 4.05
N ILE A 346 24.54 -33.42 3.14
CA ILE A 346 25.02 -34.78 3.47
C ILE A 346 26.19 -34.71 4.50
N GLU A 347 27.08 -33.72 4.36
CA GLU A 347 28.19 -33.53 5.29
C GLU A 347 27.72 -32.99 6.65
N THR A 348 26.80 -32.05 6.66
CA THR A 348 26.34 -31.36 7.89
C THR A 348 25.22 -32.09 8.64
N HIS A 349 24.40 -32.86 7.95
CA HIS A 349 23.25 -33.58 8.49
C HIS A 349 23.11 -34.99 7.89
N PRO A 350 24.11 -35.89 8.10
CA PRO A 350 24.11 -37.21 7.49
C PRO A 350 22.99 -38.14 7.95
N GLU A 351 22.39 -37.84 9.09
CA GLU A 351 21.25 -38.60 9.63
C GLU A 351 19.93 -38.44 8.82
N LYS A 352 19.83 -37.32 8.06
CA LYS A 352 18.65 -37.00 7.24
C LYS A 352 18.89 -37.13 5.75
N ASN A 353 20.15 -36.96 5.33
CA ASN A 353 20.56 -36.90 3.93
C ASN A 353 21.58 -38.00 3.64
N SER A 354 21.47 -38.62 2.48
CA SER A 354 22.44 -39.65 2.04
C SER A 354 22.72 -39.49 0.56
N LYS A 355 23.85 -40.07 0.12
CA LYS A 355 24.24 -40.11 -1.28
C LYS A 355 23.22 -40.86 -2.13
N GLN A 356 22.63 -41.95 -1.62
CA GLN A 356 21.57 -42.68 -2.31
C GLN A 356 20.35 -41.80 -2.57
N LYS A 357 19.88 -41.05 -1.55
CA LYS A 357 18.76 -40.10 -1.72
C LYS A 357 19.11 -38.96 -2.67
N PHE A 358 20.36 -38.56 -2.78
CA PHE A 358 20.83 -37.60 -3.78
C PHE A 358 20.70 -38.18 -5.18
N ASP A 359 21.21 -39.42 -5.40
CA ASP A 359 21.16 -40.07 -6.70
C ASP A 359 19.71 -40.31 -7.17
N ASP A 360 18.82 -40.66 -6.25
CA ASP A 360 17.38 -40.79 -6.53
C ASP A 360 16.73 -39.48 -6.99
N LYS A 361 17.25 -38.34 -6.54
CA LYS A 361 16.65 -36.98 -6.78
C LYS A 361 17.38 -36.14 -7.80
N ILE A 362 18.55 -36.54 -8.26
CA ILE A 362 19.44 -35.73 -9.10
C ILE A 362 18.75 -35.20 -10.36
N HIS A 363 17.82 -35.98 -10.94
CA HIS A 363 17.06 -35.59 -12.12
C HIS A 363 15.99 -34.51 -11.84
N THR A 364 15.67 -34.26 -10.55
CA THR A 364 14.68 -33.26 -10.14
C THR A 364 15.29 -31.89 -9.85
N PHE A 365 16.62 -31.81 -9.64
CA PHE A 365 17.29 -30.55 -9.31
C PHE A 365 17.25 -29.58 -10.49
N GLY A 366 17.04 -28.30 -10.19
CA GLY A 366 16.89 -27.23 -11.18
C GLY A 366 15.62 -27.29 -11.99
N THR A 367 14.70 -28.24 -11.73
CA THR A 367 13.49 -28.41 -12.52
C THR A 367 12.30 -27.64 -11.97
N LEU A 368 11.41 -27.21 -12.86
CA LEU A 368 10.14 -26.58 -12.60
C LEU A 368 9.13 -27.12 -13.62
N THR A 369 8.15 -27.88 -13.15
CA THR A 369 7.07 -28.37 -14.04
C THR A 369 5.78 -27.60 -13.75
N MET A 370 5.09 -27.18 -14.79
CA MET A 370 3.83 -26.46 -14.72
C MET A 370 2.75 -27.20 -15.51
N VAL A 371 1.56 -27.29 -14.91
CA VAL A 371 0.33 -27.58 -15.63
C VAL A 371 -0.26 -26.25 -16.10
N TYR A 372 -0.79 -26.22 -17.31
CA TYR A 372 -1.33 -24.99 -17.86
C TYR A 372 -2.51 -25.26 -18.81
N LYS A 373 -3.36 -24.24 -18.92
CA LYS A 373 -4.38 -24.09 -19.96
C LYS A 373 -4.37 -22.64 -20.40
N MET A 374 -4.03 -22.38 -21.64
CA MET A 374 -4.01 -21.06 -22.25
C MET A 374 -4.34 -21.17 -23.73
N GLU A 375 -5.02 -20.16 -24.26
CA GLU A 375 -5.13 -20.00 -25.70
C GLU A 375 -3.76 -19.62 -26.29
N LYS A 376 -3.35 -20.34 -27.35
CA LYS A 376 -2.11 -20.01 -28.06
C LYS A 376 -2.30 -18.69 -28.81
N GLN A 377 -1.33 -17.79 -28.76
CA GLN A 377 -1.38 -16.51 -29.50
C GLN A 377 -1.55 -16.65 -31.04
N GLU A 378 -1.28 -17.80 -31.60
CA GLU A 378 -1.49 -18.08 -33.06
C GLU A 378 -2.95 -17.93 -33.49
N ASP A 379 -3.91 -18.19 -32.60
CA ASP A 379 -5.33 -18.08 -32.92
C ASP A 379 -5.84 -16.64 -32.93
N VAL A 380 -5.17 -15.73 -32.22
CA VAL A 380 -5.50 -14.29 -32.18
C VAL A 380 -5.00 -13.57 -33.45
N ASN A 381 -3.94 -14.06 -34.09
CA ASN A 381 -3.36 -13.43 -35.29
C ASN A 381 -4.07 -13.82 -36.61
N LYS A 382 -4.88 -14.86 -36.60
CA LYS A 382 -5.64 -15.28 -37.82
C LYS A 382 -6.72 -14.28 -38.24
N ASN A 383 -7.20 -13.45 -37.32
CA ASN A 383 -8.29 -12.50 -37.57
C ASN A 383 -7.83 -11.06 -37.88
N LYS A 384 -6.50 -10.78 -37.97
CA LYS A 384 -6.01 -9.45 -38.37
C LYS A 384 -6.05 -9.27 -39.89
N PRO A 385 -6.59 -8.15 -40.38
CA PRO A 385 -6.61 -7.88 -41.83
C PRO A 385 -5.20 -7.76 -42.40
N LYS A 386 -4.94 -8.41 -43.50
CA LYS A 386 -3.62 -8.56 -44.19
C LYS A 386 -2.87 -7.27 -44.61
N LYS A 387 -3.32 -6.07 -44.21
CA LYS A 387 -2.76 -4.77 -44.69
C LYS A 387 -1.62 -4.19 -43.90
N GLN A 388 -1.15 -4.77 -42.76
CA GLN A 388 -0.06 -4.23 -41.97
C GLN A 388 1.25 -5.04 -41.97
N LYS A 389 1.46 -5.92 -42.93
CA LYS A 389 2.71 -6.72 -43.08
C LYS A 389 3.80 -6.08 -43.93
N ARG A 390 4.01 -4.77 -43.88
CA ARG A 390 5.20 -4.13 -44.49
C ARG A 390 5.92 -3.27 -43.47
N ASN A 391 7.16 -3.69 -43.17
CA ASN A 391 8.17 -3.04 -42.32
C ASN A 391 8.16 -3.32 -40.80
N SER A 392 8.25 -4.58 -40.39
CA SER A 392 8.89 -4.90 -39.11
C SER A 392 10.12 -5.76 -39.39
N LYS A 393 11.30 -5.32 -38.93
CA LYS A 393 12.48 -6.16 -38.74
C LYS A 393 12.01 -7.44 -38.07
N GLN A 394 12.50 -8.61 -38.50
CA GLN A 394 12.19 -9.90 -37.91
C GLN A 394 12.39 -9.86 -36.39
N GLU A 395 11.38 -9.48 -35.62
CA GLU A 395 11.31 -9.79 -34.20
C GLU A 395 11.19 -11.29 -34.11
N LYS A 396 12.17 -11.96 -33.52
CA LYS A 396 12.13 -13.38 -33.24
C LYS A 396 10.88 -13.65 -32.40
N GLU A 397 9.98 -14.41 -32.93
CA GLU A 397 8.74 -14.80 -32.23
C GLU A 397 9.12 -15.51 -30.93
N ILE A 398 8.68 -14.97 -29.78
CA ILE A 398 9.01 -15.52 -28.46
C ILE A 398 8.28 -16.87 -28.32
N PRO A 399 8.97 -17.96 -28.01
CA PRO A 399 8.33 -19.26 -27.81
C PRO A 399 7.23 -19.17 -26.71
N PHE A 400 6.10 -19.79 -26.95
CA PHE A 400 4.99 -19.85 -25.99
C PHE A 400 5.45 -20.31 -24.59
N GLN A 401 6.31 -21.29 -24.51
CA GLN A 401 6.87 -21.83 -23.27
C GLN A 401 7.71 -20.79 -22.53
N GLN A 402 8.39 -19.93 -23.25
CA GLN A 402 9.12 -18.80 -22.64
C GLN A 402 8.14 -17.80 -22.00
N ILE A 403 6.99 -17.52 -22.64
CA ILE A 403 5.94 -16.68 -22.08
C ILE A 403 5.42 -17.27 -20.78
N VAL A 404 5.09 -18.57 -20.76
CA VAL A 404 4.63 -19.28 -19.56
C VAL A 404 5.66 -19.18 -18.42
N TYR A 405 6.93 -19.42 -18.72
CA TYR A 405 8.01 -19.34 -17.74
C TYR A 405 8.17 -17.92 -17.17
N GLN A 406 8.24 -16.92 -18.04
CA GLN A 406 8.40 -15.52 -17.67
C GLN A 406 7.22 -15.02 -16.83
N SER A 407 5.99 -15.40 -17.22
CA SER A 407 4.78 -15.02 -16.50
C SER A 407 4.76 -15.62 -15.09
N TYR A 408 5.16 -16.88 -14.94
CA TYR A 408 5.29 -17.49 -13.63
C TYR A 408 6.39 -16.81 -12.77
N LYS A 409 7.52 -16.44 -13.37
CA LYS A 409 8.59 -15.75 -12.64
C LYS A 409 8.17 -14.37 -12.09
N GLN A 410 7.13 -13.76 -12.65
CA GLN A 410 6.54 -12.53 -12.09
C GLN A 410 5.84 -12.78 -10.74
N ARG A 411 5.61 -14.03 -10.33
CA ARG A 411 5.04 -14.37 -9.03
C ARG A 411 5.81 -13.74 -7.86
N ASN A 412 7.10 -13.54 -8.01
CA ASN A 412 7.91 -12.84 -7.01
C ASN A 412 7.34 -11.44 -6.63
N GLU A 413 6.61 -10.80 -7.53
CA GLU A 413 5.99 -9.48 -7.26
C GLU A 413 4.90 -9.57 -6.16
N ILE A 414 4.13 -10.66 -6.10
CA ILE A 414 3.12 -10.81 -5.05
C ILE A 414 3.76 -11.14 -3.68
N GLU A 415 4.90 -11.81 -3.66
CA GLU A 415 5.66 -12.05 -2.43
C GLU A 415 6.22 -10.74 -1.86
N ILE A 416 6.77 -9.87 -2.74
CA ILE A 416 7.21 -8.51 -2.36
C ILE A 416 6.02 -7.68 -1.86
N MET A 417 4.84 -7.87 -2.46
CA MET A 417 3.62 -7.21 -1.99
C MET A 417 3.26 -7.64 -0.57
N PHE A 418 3.31 -8.93 -0.26
CA PHE A 418 3.01 -9.40 1.09
C PHE A 418 4.03 -8.91 2.12
N ASP A 419 5.31 -8.83 1.75
CA ASP A 419 6.32 -8.21 2.59
C ASP A 419 5.99 -6.74 2.88
N SER A 420 5.63 -5.98 1.85
CA SER A 420 5.22 -4.58 1.99
C SER A 420 3.94 -4.43 2.81
N TYR A 421 2.95 -5.31 2.63
CA TYR A 421 1.72 -5.32 3.41
C TYR A 421 1.99 -5.54 4.91
N LYS A 422 2.83 -6.52 5.24
CA LYS A 422 3.15 -6.86 6.62
C LYS A 422 4.09 -5.85 7.27
N ASN A 423 5.24 -5.61 6.63
CA ASN A 423 6.36 -4.88 7.24
C ASN A 423 6.29 -3.37 7.01
N TYR A 424 5.73 -2.91 5.88
CA TYR A 424 5.60 -1.47 5.65
C TYR A 424 4.27 -0.93 6.20
N LEU A 425 3.12 -1.56 5.87
CA LEU A 425 1.81 -1.09 6.37
C LEU A 425 1.52 -1.50 7.81
N ASP A 426 2.38 -2.30 8.45
CA ASP A 426 2.14 -2.83 9.79
C ASP A 426 0.73 -3.49 9.87
N ALA A 427 0.47 -4.39 8.92
CA ALA A 427 -0.83 -5.02 8.75
C ALA A 427 -0.79 -6.55 8.96
N ASP A 428 0.28 -7.07 9.54
CA ASP A 428 0.46 -8.48 9.90
C ASP A 428 -0.33 -8.88 11.14
N VAL A 429 -0.76 -7.90 11.96
CA VAL A 429 -1.60 -8.11 13.14
C VAL A 429 -2.86 -7.24 13.07
N SER A 430 -4.02 -7.84 13.29
CA SER A 430 -5.29 -7.12 13.37
C SER A 430 -5.83 -7.10 14.80
N TYR A 431 -6.29 -5.93 15.22
CA TYR A 431 -6.94 -5.67 16.52
C TYR A 431 -8.45 -5.41 16.39
N MET A 432 -9.03 -5.62 15.21
CA MET A 432 -10.43 -5.32 14.93
C MET A 432 -11.34 -6.36 15.58
N GLN A 433 -12.34 -5.89 16.35
CA GLN A 433 -13.28 -6.74 17.08
C GLN A 433 -14.60 -7.01 16.34
N ASN A 434 -14.83 -6.33 15.22
CA ASN A 434 -16.02 -6.46 14.39
C ASN A 434 -15.62 -6.84 12.97
N ARG A 435 -16.29 -7.84 12.38
CA ARG A 435 -15.99 -8.36 11.05
C ARG A 435 -16.10 -7.28 9.98
N TYR A 436 -17.13 -6.46 10.02
CA TYR A 436 -17.34 -5.44 9.00
C TYR A 436 -16.33 -4.29 9.11
N VAL A 437 -15.94 -3.91 10.33
CA VAL A 437 -14.84 -2.96 10.54
C VAL A 437 -13.53 -3.52 10.01
N LEU A 438 -13.26 -4.80 10.23
CA LEU A 438 -12.09 -5.48 9.67
C LEU A 438 -12.09 -5.46 8.14
N GLU A 439 -13.21 -5.80 7.50
CA GLU A 439 -13.34 -5.75 6.04
C GLU A 439 -13.07 -4.34 5.49
N GLY A 440 -13.64 -3.29 6.10
CA GLY A 440 -13.37 -1.91 5.70
C GLY A 440 -11.93 -1.46 5.96
N TRP A 441 -11.32 -1.91 7.06
CA TRP A 441 -9.91 -1.67 7.35
C TRP A 441 -9.00 -2.34 6.31
N LEU A 442 -9.31 -3.55 5.90
CA LEU A 442 -8.61 -4.25 4.82
C LEU A 442 -8.77 -3.51 3.50
N PHE A 443 -9.94 -2.95 3.22
CA PHE A 443 -10.16 -2.16 2.01
C PHE A 443 -9.33 -0.88 2.00
N ALA A 444 -9.23 -0.17 3.13
CA ALA A 444 -8.36 0.99 3.25
C ALA A 444 -6.87 0.62 3.05
N ASN A 445 -6.40 -0.49 3.64
CA ASN A 445 -5.04 -0.98 3.41
C ASN A 445 -4.81 -1.44 1.96
N PHE A 446 -5.81 -2.00 1.30
CA PHE A 446 -5.73 -2.36 -0.11
C PHE A 446 -5.50 -1.13 -1.00
N ILE A 447 -6.21 -0.02 -0.75
CA ILE A 447 -5.97 1.26 -1.46
C ILE A 447 -4.58 1.81 -1.14
N ALA A 448 -4.15 1.74 0.12
CA ALA A 448 -2.80 2.14 0.53
C ALA A 448 -1.71 1.32 -0.20
N MET A 449 -1.95 0.01 -0.43
CA MET A 449 -1.05 -0.85 -1.20
C MET A 449 -1.02 -0.47 -2.68
N ILE A 450 -2.14 -0.10 -3.29
CA ILE A 450 -2.15 0.41 -4.68
C ILE A 450 -1.24 1.64 -4.78
N ALA A 451 -1.38 2.62 -3.86
CA ALA A 451 -0.53 3.81 -3.83
C ALA A 451 0.95 3.46 -3.66
N TYR A 452 1.27 2.52 -2.76
CA TYR A 452 2.64 2.06 -2.52
C TYR A 452 3.26 1.44 -3.78
N TYR A 453 2.51 0.56 -4.46
CA TYR A 453 2.99 -0.11 -5.66
C TYR A 453 3.12 0.83 -6.86
N LYS A 454 2.21 1.77 -7.04
CA LYS A 454 2.35 2.80 -8.08
C LYS A 454 3.61 3.65 -7.86
N LEU A 455 3.94 3.98 -6.61
CA LEU A 455 5.19 4.67 -6.28
C LEU A 455 6.41 3.78 -6.56
N TYR A 456 6.35 2.50 -6.16
CA TYR A 456 7.40 1.52 -6.45
C TYR A 456 7.69 1.40 -7.96
N VAL A 457 6.65 1.31 -8.78
CA VAL A 457 6.76 1.25 -10.25
C VAL A 457 7.43 2.51 -10.79
N ARG A 458 7.02 3.72 -10.36
CA ARG A 458 7.65 4.99 -10.78
C ARG A 458 9.13 5.05 -10.42
N LEU A 459 9.50 4.59 -9.23
CA LEU A 459 10.91 4.52 -8.81
C LEU A 459 11.71 3.55 -9.66
N ARG A 460 11.14 2.42 -10.03
CA ARG A 460 11.76 1.42 -10.90
C ARG A 460 11.97 1.97 -12.31
N GLU A 461 10.96 2.58 -12.90
CA GLU A 461 11.01 3.19 -14.23
C GLU A 461 11.99 4.36 -14.30
N ALA A 462 12.16 5.10 -13.21
CA ALA A 462 13.15 6.17 -13.06
C ALA A 462 14.55 5.65 -12.68
N GLU A 463 14.76 4.31 -12.56
CA GLU A 463 16.01 3.67 -12.16
C GLU A 463 16.53 4.15 -10.78
N LEU A 464 15.60 4.48 -9.87
CA LEU A 464 15.92 5.05 -8.57
C LEU A 464 15.93 4.02 -7.42
N LEU A 465 15.43 2.79 -7.62
CA LEU A 465 15.32 1.76 -6.57
C LEU A 465 16.64 1.37 -5.91
N ALA A 466 17.77 1.57 -6.60
CA ALA A 466 19.08 1.34 -6.00
C ALA A 466 19.45 2.35 -4.90
N LYS A 467 18.73 3.50 -4.83
CA LYS A 467 19.03 4.61 -3.90
C LYS A 467 17.88 4.97 -2.98
N TYR A 468 16.64 4.74 -3.41
CA TYR A 468 15.44 5.15 -2.70
C TYR A 468 14.39 4.03 -2.73
N SER A 469 13.89 3.68 -1.56
CA SER A 469 12.67 2.88 -1.42
C SER A 469 11.41 3.76 -1.51
N PRO A 470 10.22 3.21 -1.74
CA PRO A 470 8.97 3.98 -1.61
C PRO A 470 8.83 4.66 -0.26
N LYS A 471 9.29 4.01 0.83
CA LYS A 471 9.29 4.58 2.18
C LYS A 471 10.13 5.87 2.26
N ASP A 472 11.30 5.90 1.64
CA ASP A 472 12.15 7.10 1.65
C ASP A 472 11.46 8.27 0.96
N ILE A 473 10.77 8.04 -0.16
CA ILE A 473 10.02 9.09 -0.87
C ILE A 473 8.84 9.60 -0.03
N ILE A 474 8.14 8.70 0.64
CA ILE A 474 7.05 9.06 1.55
C ILE A 474 7.58 9.91 2.71
N GLU A 475 8.69 9.53 3.32
CA GLU A 475 9.31 10.31 4.39
C GLU A 475 9.78 11.71 3.91
N LEU A 476 10.39 11.79 2.73
CA LEU A 476 10.77 13.08 2.12
C LEU A 476 9.55 13.95 1.83
N SER A 477 8.42 13.35 1.43
CA SER A 477 7.17 14.07 1.19
C SER A 477 6.59 14.71 2.45
N LYS A 478 6.84 14.15 3.63
CA LYS A 478 6.42 14.71 4.93
C LYS A 478 7.07 16.07 5.22
N ALA A 479 8.26 16.32 4.68
CA ALA A 479 8.96 17.61 4.85
C ALA A 479 8.44 18.73 3.94
N ILE A 480 7.59 18.41 2.96
CA ILE A 480 7.04 19.40 2.03
C ILE A 480 5.75 19.94 2.62
N CYS A 481 5.76 21.21 3.04
CA CYS A 481 4.67 21.85 3.76
C CYS A 481 4.06 23.02 2.99
N LYS A 482 2.81 23.34 3.32
CA LYS A 482 2.19 24.64 3.07
C LYS A 482 2.03 25.41 4.37
N VAL A 483 2.14 26.70 4.27
CA VAL A 483 2.05 27.64 5.40
C VAL A 483 0.90 28.59 5.15
N LYS A 484 -0.02 28.71 6.08
CA LYS A 484 -1.13 29.68 6.03
C LYS A 484 -0.71 30.99 6.68
N ILE A 485 -0.66 32.04 5.90
CA ILE A 485 -0.31 33.38 6.37
C ILE A 485 -1.47 34.31 6.01
N ARG A 486 -2.04 34.98 7.00
CA ARG A 486 -3.19 35.91 6.80
C ARG A 486 -4.38 35.29 6.07
N GLY A 487 -4.59 33.98 6.27
CA GLY A 487 -5.71 33.23 5.67
C GLY A 487 -5.41 32.56 4.34
N GLU A 488 -4.29 32.83 3.69
CA GLU A 488 -3.88 32.24 2.41
C GLU A 488 -2.80 31.18 2.58
N TRP A 489 -2.87 30.09 1.83
CA TRP A 489 -1.92 29.00 1.82
C TRP A 489 -0.78 29.29 0.82
N HIS A 490 0.44 29.30 1.33
CA HIS A 490 1.66 29.46 0.55
C HIS A 490 2.51 28.19 0.60
N GLN A 491 3.18 27.86 -0.51
CA GLN A 491 4.14 26.77 -0.53
C GLN A 491 5.39 27.15 0.28
N ALA A 492 5.77 26.31 1.24
CA ALA A 492 7.05 26.44 1.94
C ALA A 492 8.21 26.12 0.97
N GLU A 493 9.41 26.55 1.33
CA GLU A 493 10.61 26.29 0.54
C GLU A 493 10.83 24.79 0.33
N ILE A 494 11.11 24.41 -0.92
CA ILE A 494 11.50 23.06 -1.32
C ILE A 494 12.91 23.14 -1.91
N THR A 495 13.85 22.38 -1.34
CA THR A 495 15.24 22.36 -1.83
C THR A 495 15.30 21.83 -3.26
N ASP A 496 16.23 22.35 -4.05
CA ASP A 496 16.41 21.92 -5.44
C ASP A 496 16.69 20.41 -5.58
N LYS A 497 17.35 19.83 -4.59
CA LYS A 497 17.61 18.38 -4.55
C LYS A 497 16.31 17.60 -4.48
N ILE A 498 15.39 17.97 -3.59
CA ILE A 498 14.07 17.34 -3.45
C ILE A 498 13.25 17.58 -4.71
N ARG A 499 13.19 18.81 -5.21
CA ARG A 499 12.45 19.15 -6.44
C ARG A 499 12.89 18.29 -7.62
N LYS A 500 14.21 18.17 -7.86
CA LYS A 500 14.78 17.35 -8.95
C LYS A 500 14.49 15.85 -8.76
N LEU A 501 14.48 15.36 -7.52
CA LEU A 501 14.14 13.96 -7.23
C LEU A 501 12.68 13.66 -7.59
N PHE A 502 11.74 14.51 -7.10
CA PHE A 502 10.32 14.30 -7.35
C PHE A 502 9.96 14.50 -8.85
N ALA A 503 10.60 15.42 -9.55
CA ALA A 503 10.42 15.58 -10.98
C ALA A 503 10.81 14.31 -11.78
N LYS A 504 11.84 13.56 -11.35
CA LYS A 504 12.22 12.28 -11.97
C LYS A 504 11.16 11.19 -11.86
N ILE A 505 10.34 11.21 -10.82
CA ILE A 505 9.22 10.29 -10.65
C ILE A 505 7.88 10.88 -11.10
N GLY A 506 7.94 11.96 -11.88
CA GLY A 506 6.76 12.59 -12.49
C GLY A 506 5.90 13.41 -11.53
N ILE A 507 6.43 13.84 -10.39
CA ILE A 507 5.71 14.66 -9.40
C ILE A 507 6.20 16.10 -9.48
N ASP A 508 5.29 17.02 -9.75
CA ASP A 508 5.56 18.44 -9.78
C ASP A 508 4.86 19.16 -8.61
N TYR A 509 5.65 19.78 -7.73
CA TYR A 509 5.17 20.58 -6.60
C TYR A 509 5.04 22.07 -6.93
N LEU A 510 5.29 22.48 -8.17
CA LEU A 510 5.19 23.88 -8.59
C LEU A 510 3.82 24.26 -9.17
N LYS A 511 2.90 23.30 -9.22
CA LYS A 511 1.53 23.52 -9.70
C LYS A 511 0.56 23.70 -8.56
#